data_de32f52540d2174dc2a117027227cf8b
#
_entry.id   de32f52540d2174dc2a117027227cf8b
#
_cell.length_a   1.000
_cell.length_b   1.000
_cell.length_c   1.000
_cell.angle_alpha   90.00
_cell.angle_beta   90.00
_cell.angle_gamma   90.00
#
_symmetry.space_group_name_H-M   'P 1'
#
loop_
_entity.id
_entity.type
_entity.pdbx_description
1 polymer ?
#
loop_
_entity_poly.entity_id
_entity_poly.type
_entity_poly.pdbx_seq_one_letter_code
_entity_poly.pdbx_strand_id
1 'polypeptide(L)'
;DIVYPKSWAPFAAMEKRTNLYAEGDFDGIDKLEKELLAQNAQHKDWACTEELMKTTKDGKALYLHCLPADITGVSCETGEVDASVFDRYRIPLYKEASFKPYIIAAMIMLSKFEKPQDILKKLEVKAAPRIMK
;
A
#
# COMPACT_ATOMS: atom_id res chain seq x y z
N ASP A 1 8.24 5.33 -15.73
CA ASP A 1 7.85 3.94 -15.96
C ASP A 1 6.80 3.44 -14.96
N ILE A 2 6.98 3.68 -13.64
CA ILE A 2 6.03 3.31 -12.59
C ILE A 2 5.84 4.50 -11.66
N VAL A 3 4.60 4.81 -11.32
CA VAL A 3 4.21 5.80 -10.31
C VAL A 3 3.56 5.04 -9.16
N TYR A 4 4.10 5.19 -7.96
CA TYR A 4 3.61 4.54 -6.76
C TYR A 4 3.46 5.59 -5.65
N PRO A 5 2.39 6.38 -5.67
CA PRO A 5 2.12 7.36 -4.63
C PRO A 5 1.75 6.64 -3.34
N LYS A 6 2.12 7.22 -2.22
CA LYS A 6 1.77 6.71 -0.90
C LYS A 6 1.00 7.79 -0.15
N SER A 7 0.14 7.34 0.76
CA SER A 7 -0.63 8.23 1.64
C SER A 7 0.27 9.25 2.38
N TRP A 8 -0.31 10.36 2.79
CA TRP A 8 0.37 11.47 3.47
C TRP A 8 0.81 11.15 4.92
N ALA A 9 1.19 9.89 5.19
CA ALA A 9 1.64 9.44 6.51
C ALA A 9 3.17 9.24 6.53
N PRO A 10 3.96 10.22 7.00
CA PRO A 10 5.41 10.10 7.08
C PRO A 10 5.83 9.03 8.10
N PHE A 11 6.99 8.40 7.87
CA PHE A 11 7.51 7.34 8.76
C PHE A 11 7.66 7.81 10.22
N ALA A 12 8.12 9.02 10.44
CA ALA A 12 8.25 9.60 11.78
C ALA A 12 6.92 9.65 12.54
N ALA A 13 5.81 9.91 11.84
CA ALA A 13 4.48 9.88 12.43
C ALA A 13 4.05 8.46 12.81
N MET A 14 4.41 7.47 11.98
CA MET A 14 4.14 6.05 12.28
C MET A 14 4.94 5.56 13.48
N GLU A 15 6.22 5.94 13.61
CA GLU A 15 7.06 5.62 14.77
C GLU A 15 6.49 6.26 16.05
N LYS A 16 6.14 7.55 16.01
CA LYS A 16 5.52 8.25 17.14
C LYS A 16 4.23 7.54 17.57
N ARG A 17 3.35 7.19 16.64
CA ARG A 17 2.12 6.45 16.93
C ARG A 17 2.41 5.08 17.56
N THR A 18 3.39 4.34 17.04
CA THR A 18 3.77 3.02 17.58
C THR A 18 4.26 3.13 19.02
N ASN A 19 5.07 4.15 19.34
CA ASN A 19 5.56 4.37 20.70
C ASN A 19 4.42 4.71 21.66
N LEU A 20 3.48 5.60 21.27
CA LEU A 20 2.31 5.94 22.07
C LEU A 20 1.43 4.71 22.35
N TYR A 21 1.25 3.82 21.35
CA TYR A 21 0.56 2.55 21.57
C TYR A 21 1.29 1.64 22.54
N ALA A 22 2.62 1.54 22.45
CA ALA A 22 3.42 0.72 23.36
C ALA A 22 3.36 1.23 24.80
N GLU A 23 3.23 2.55 24.99
CA GLU A 23 3.10 3.21 26.30
C GLU A 23 1.65 3.21 26.82
N GLY A 24 0.67 2.88 25.99
CA GLY A 24 -0.75 2.93 26.32
C GLY A 24 -1.31 4.36 26.43
N ASP A 25 -0.61 5.33 25.83
CA ASP A 25 -1.03 6.75 25.82
C ASP A 25 -2.06 7.03 24.71
N PHE A 26 -3.31 6.68 24.98
CA PHE A 26 -4.42 6.89 24.04
C PHE A 26 -4.74 8.38 23.83
N ASP A 27 -4.58 9.21 24.86
CA ASP A 27 -4.77 10.67 24.74
C ASP A 27 -3.70 11.28 23.81
N GLY A 28 -2.47 10.79 23.89
CA GLY A 28 -1.38 11.15 22.97
C GLY A 28 -1.67 10.72 21.53
N ILE A 29 -2.28 9.56 21.32
CA ILE A 29 -2.70 9.09 20.00
C ILE A 29 -3.75 10.03 19.39
N ASP A 30 -4.79 10.41 20.15
CA ASP A 30 -5.83 11.32 19.69
C ASP A 30 -5.28 12.72 19.34
N LYS A 31 -4.32 13.21 20.12
CA LYS A 31 -3.62 14.46 19.81
C LYS A 31 -2.80 14.36 18.54
N LEU A 32 -2.01 13.28 18.41
CA LEU A 32 -1.21 13.03 17.22
C LEU A 32 -2.08 12.94 15.95
N GLU A 33 -3.24 12.29 16.03
CA GLU A 33 -4.16 12.19 14.89
C GLU A 33 -4.66 13.56 14.45
N LYS A 34 -5.05 14.42 15.38
CA LYS A 34 -5.46 15.80 15.09
C LYS A 34 -4.33 16.62 14.47
N GLU A 35 -3.09 16.48 14.97
CA GLU A 35 -1.90 17.13 14.42
C GLU A 35 -1.66 16.68 12.97
N LEU A 36 -1.73 15.37 12.69
CA LEU A 36 -1.50 14.81 11.36
C LEU A 36 -2.60 15.19 10.36
N LEU A 37 -3.87 15.24 10.80
CA LEU A 37 -4.97 15.71 9.96
C LEU A 37 -4.79 17.18 9.58
N ALA A 38 -4.38 18.03 10.54
CA ALA A 38 -4.08 19.43 10.28
C ALA A 38 -2.88 19.62 9.34
N GLN A 39 -1.85 18.79 9.47
CA GLN A 39 -0.71 18.77 8.56
C GLN A 39 -1.11 18.33 7.16
N ASN A 40 -1.84 17.24 7.03
CA ASN A 40 -2.29 16.71 5.74
C ASN A 40 -3.19 17.71 5.00
N ALA A 41 -4.00 18.48 5.73
CA ALA A 41 -4.85 19.53 5.16
C ALA A 41 -4.05 20.64 4.43
N GLN A 42 -2.74 20.78 4.71
CA GLN A 42 -1.85 21.73 4.03
C GLN A 42 -1.30 21.20 2.71
N HIS A 43 -1.49 19.92 2.42
CA HIS A 43 -0.92 19.21 1.26
C HIS A 43 -1.98 18.56 0.37
N LYS A 44 -3.18 19.12 0.35
CA LYS A 44 -4.29 18.62 -0.47
C LYS A 44 -4.03 18.70 -1.99
N ASP A 45 -3.05 19.51 -2.38
CA ASP A 45 -2.52 19.62 -3.73
C ASP A 45 -1.56 18.48 -4.11
N TRP A 46 -1.10 17.70 -3.14
CA TRP A 46 -0.25 16.52 -3.38
C TRP A 46 -1.11 15.30 -3.74
N ALA A 47 -1.61 15.30 -4.95
CA ALA A 47 -2.42 14.22 -5.48
C ALA A 47 -1.84 13.73 -6.81
N CYS A 48 -2.04 12.45 -7.08
CA CYS A 48 -1.72 11.87 -8.39
C CYS A 48 -2.83 12.23 -9.38
N THR A 49 -2.64 13.35 -10.09
CA THR A 49 -3.59 13.89 -11.06
C THR A 49 -3.29 13.42 -12.48
N GLU A 50 -4.22 13.64 -13.39
CA GLU A 50 -4.00 13.40 -14.83
C GLU A 50 -2.83 14.23 -15.39
N GLU A 51 -2.67 15.48 -14.92
CA GLU A 51 -1.58 16.36 -15.34
C GLU A 51 -0.23 15.79 -14.86
N LEU A 52 -0.15 15.31 -13.61
CA LEU A 52 1.04 14.67 -13.10
C LEU A 52 1.38 13.40 -13.88
N MET A 53 0.39 12.58 -14.22
CA MET A 53 0.60 11.38 -15.03
C MET A 53 1.15 11.69 -16.42
N LYS A 54 0.74 12.81 -17.04
CA LYS A 54 1.28 13.27 -18.34
C LYS A 54 2.77 13.62 -18.30
N THR A 55 3.33 13.98 -17.12
CA THR A 55 4.76 14.27 -16.97
C THR A 55 5.63 13.02 -16.94
N THR A 56 5.03 11.85 -16.83
CA THR A 56 5.75 10.56 -16.83
C THR A 56 6.18 10.17 -18.24
N LYS A 57 7.00 9.13 -18.36
CA LYS A 57 7.51 8.65 -19.65
C LYS A 57 6.35 8.34 -20.61
N ASP A 58 6.29 9.08 -21.69
CA ASP A 58 5.23 9.01 -22.72
C ASP A 58 3.80 9.22 -22.15
N GLY A 59 3.66 9.78 -20.93
CA GLY A 59 2.38 9.88 -20.24
C GLY A 59 1.75 8.52 -19.89
N LYS A 60 2.54 7.44 -19.90
CA LYS A 60 2.06 6.06 -19.82
C LYS A 60 2.65 5.26 -18.66
N ALA A 61 3.22 5.92 -17.65
CA ALA A 61 3.69 5.21 -16.47
C ALA A 61 2.56 4.41 -15.83
N LEU A 62 2.86 3.22 -15.38
CA LEU A 62 1.92 2.38 -14.66
C LEU A 62 1.69 2.95 -13.26
N TYR A 63 0.44 3.31 -12.94
CA TYR A 63 0.05 3.69 -11.59
C TYR A 63 -0.23 2.44 -10.76
N LEU A 64 0.45 2.32 -9.62
CA LEU A 64 0.27 1.25 -8.65
C LEU A 64 0.00 1.81 -7.25
N HIS A 65 -0.65 1.04 -6.41
CA HIS A 65 -0.96 1.42 -5.03
C HIS A 65 -1.12 0.20 -4.14
N CYS A 66 -0.69 0.30 -2.88
CA CYS A 66 -0.79 -0.81 -1.91
C CYS A 66 -2.21 -1.08 -1.41
N LEU A 67 -3.17 -0.21 -1.70
CA LEU A 67 -4.56 -0.27 -1.24
C LEU A 67 -4.71 -0.39 0.31
N PRO A 68 -5.75 0.23 0.87
CA PRO A 68 -6.75 1.08 0.23
C PRO A 68 -6.17 2.39 -0.28
N ALA A 69 -6.82 3.03 -1.27
CA ALA A 69 -6.47 4.35 -1.78
C ALA A 69 -7.55 5.38 -1.45
N ASP A 70 -7.13 6.60 -1.12
CA ASP A 70 -8.02 7.73 -0.96
C ASP A 70 -8.27 8.39 -2.33
N ILE A 71 -9.44 8.09 -2.91
CA ILE A 71 -9.80 8.49 -4.26
C ILE A 71 -10.70 9.71 -4.20
N THR A 72 -10.27 10.81 -4.81
CA THR A 72 -11.02 12.08 -4.87
C THR A 72 -12.41 11.89 -5.46
N GLY A 73 -13.43 12.34 -4.73
CA GLY A 73 -14.81 12.26 -5.12
C GLY A 73 -15.45 10.87 -5.05
N VAL A 74 -14.71 9.85 -4.55
CA VAL A 74 -15.19 8.48 -4.40
C VAL A 74 -15.14 8.04 -2.94
N SER A 75 -13.95 7.90 -2.36
CA SER A 75 -13.77 7.52 -0.95
C SER A 75 -13.68 8.73 0.00
N CYS A 76 -13.35 9.89 -0.52
CA CYS A 76 -13.22 11.15 0.21
C CYS A 76 -13.42 12.34 -0.72
N GLU A 77 -13.59 13.53 -0.13
CA GLU A 77 -13.75 14.78 -0.91
C GLU A 77 -12.48 15.14 -1.68
N THR A 78 -11.33 15.06 -1.00
CA THR A 78 -10.01 15.31 -1.58
C THR A 78 -9.09 14.17 -1.19
N GLY A 79 -8.63 13.40 -2.16
CA GLY A 79 -7.80 12.22 -1.99
C GLY A 79 -6.40 12.36 -2.58
N GLU A 80 -5.65 11.29 -2.48
CA GLU A 80 -4.28 11.17 -2.98
C GLU A 80 -4.19 10.83 -4.48
N VAL A 81 -5.33 10.56 -5.11
CA VAL A 81 -5.42 10.24 -6.54
C VAL A 81 -6.76 10.68 -7.14
N ASP A 82 -6.73 11.16 -8.37
CA ASP A 82 -7.93 11.43 -9.17
C ASP A 82 -8.67 10.13 -9.52
N ALA A 83 -10.00 10.16 -9.48
CA ALA A 83 -10.83 9.01 -9.85
C ALA A 83 -10.54 8.49 -11.26
N SER A 84 -10.28 9.40 -12.22
CA SER A 84 -9.96 9.05 -13.61
C SER A 84 -8.64 8.29 -13.73
N VAL A 85 -7.61 8.69 -12.98
CA VAL A 85 -6.32 8.00 -12.91
C VAL A 85 -6.51 6.61 -12.31
N PHE A 86 -7.20 6.55 -11.16
CA PHE A 86 -7.44 5.27 -10.48
C PHE A 86 -8.21 4.29 -11.39
N ASP A 87 -9.29 4.73 -12.02
CA ASP A 87 -10.11 3.88 -12.89
C ASP A 87 -9.35 3.35 -14.10
N ARG A 88 -8.49 4.17 -14.71
CA ARG A 88 -7.63 3.75 -15.82
C ARG A 88 -6.74 2.58 -15.46
N TYR A 89 -6.20 2.57 -14.25
CA TYR A 89 -5.25 1.57 -13.79
C TYR A 89 -5.85 0.53 -12.84
N ARG A 90 -7.16 0.56 -12.59
CA ARG A 90 -7.83 -0.32 -11.64
C ARG A 90 -7.50 -1.80 -11.83
N ILE A 91 -7.57 -2.29 -13.06
CA ILE A 91 -7.28 -3.72 -13.34
C ILE A 91 -5.82 -4.08 -13.10
N PRO A 92 -4.81 -3.36 -13.67
CA PRO A 92 -3.40 -3.59 -13.36
C PRO A 92 -3.08 -3.49 -11.87
N LEU A 93 -3.69 -2.54 -11.16
CA LEU A 93 -3.49 -2.29 -9.74
C LEU A 93 -4.01 -3.46 -8.89
N TYR A 94 -5.22 -3.95 -9.16
CA TYR A 94 -5.74 -5.13 -8.46
C TYR A 94 -4.97 -6.39 -8.81
N LYS A 95 -4.44 -6.52 -10.02
CA LYS A 95 -3.54 -7.60 -10.40
C LYS A 95 -2.24 -7.53 -9.56
N GLU A 96 -1.64 -6.36 -9.42
CA GLU A 96 -0.48 -6.17 -8.53
C GLU A 96 -0.82 -6.56 -7.09
N ALA A 97 -1.92 -6.03 -6.54
CA ALA A 97 -2.35 -6.35 -5.18
C ALA A 97 -2.60 -7.86 -4.95
N SER A 98 -2.99 -8.60 -5.99
CA SER A 98 -3.20 -10.05 -5.91
C SER A 98 -1.93 -10.86 -5.65
N PHE A 99 -0.74 -10.27 -5.83
CA PHE A 99 0.53 -10.90 -5.50
C PHE A 99 0.92 -10.80 -4.03
N LYS A 100 0.26 -9.96 -3.23
CA LYS A 100 0.53 -9.81 -1.78
C LYS A 100 0.55 -11.15 -1.03
N PRO A 101 -0.40 -12.08 -1.22
CA PRO A 101 -0.38 -13.37 -0.52
C PRO A 101 0.91 -14.17 -0.74
N TYR A 102 1.48 -14.11 -1.94
CA TYR A 102 2.72 -14.82 -2.25
C TYR A 102 3.92 -14.20 -1.52
N ILE A 103 3.99 -12.87 -1.45
CA ILE A 103 5.05 -12.16 -0.70
C ILE A 103 4.92 -12.45 0.78
N ILE A 104 3.71 -12.40 1.33
CA ILE A 104 3.45 -12.71 2.75
C ILE A 104 3.81 -14.17 3.04
N ALA A 105 3.43 -15.11 2.18
CA ALA A 105 3.80 -16.51 2.34
C ALA A 105 5.32 -16.71 2.31
N ALA A 106 6.04 -16.02 1.42
CA ALA A 106 7.49 -16.05 1.37
C ALA A 106 8.12 -15.49 2.68
N MET A 107 7.61 -14.39 3.20
CA MET A 107 8.08 -13.80 4.46
C MET A 107 7.86 -14.78 5.64
N ILE A 108 6.68 -15.39 5.74
CA ILE A 108 6.38 -16.40 6.77
C ILE A 108 7.33 -17.59 6.64
N MET A 109 7.58 -18.04 5.42
CA MET A 109 8.46 -19.18 5.15
C MET A 109 9.90 -18.89 5.54
N LEU A 110 10.42 -17.71 5.17
CA LEU A 110 11.77 -17.25 5.53
C LEU A 110 11.96 -17.07 7.04
N SER A 111 10.91 -16.66 7.76
CA SER A 111 10.98 -16.50 9.21
C SER A 111 10.83 -17.82 9.99
N LYS A 112 10.22 -18.85 9.38
CA LYS A 112 9.94 -20.13 10.04
C LYS A 112 10.95 -21.24 9.75
N PHE A 113 11.65 -21.19 8.64
CA PHE A 113 12.54 -22.24 8.17
C PHE A 113 13.93 -21.71 7.86
N GLU A 114 14.97 -22.32 8.41
CA GLU A 114 16.37 -21.96 8.13
C GLU A 114 16.75 -22.19 6.65
N LYS A 115 16.16 -23.23 6.04
CA LYS A 115 16.41 -23.61 4.63
C LYS A 115 15.09 -23.73 3.85
N PRO A 116 14.41 -22.63 3.57
CA PRO A 116 13.10 -22.64 2.93
C PRO A 116 13.12 -23.28 1.54
N GLN A 117 14.24 -23.18 0.80
CA GLN A 117 14.43 -23.82 -0.50
C GLN A 117 14.30 -25.36 -0.43
N ASP A 118 14.73 -25.98 0.65
CA ASP A 118 14.65 -27.45 0.82
C ASP A 118 13.21 -27.89 1.11
N ILE A 119 12.44 -27.04 1.79
CA ILE A 119 11.01 -27.26 2.01
C ILE A 119 10.26 -27.16 0.69
N LEU A 120 10.56 -26.16 -0.13
CA LEU A 120 9.93 -26.01 -1.45
C LEU A 120 10.20 -27.23 -2.34
N LYS A 121 11.45 -27.71 -2.41
CA LYS A 121 11.79 -28.93 -3.16
C LYS A 121 11.00 -30.14 -2.66
N LYS A 122 10.87 -30.32 -1.35
CA LYS A 122 10.08 -31.43 -0.77
C LYS A 122 8.58 -31.31 -1.16
N LEU A 123 8.03 -30.11 -1.16
CA LEU A 123 6.65 -29.87 -1.56
C LEU A 123 6.44 -30.16 -3.05
N GLU A 124 7.39 -29.76 -3.92
CA GLU A 124 7.38 -30.02 -5.34
C GLU A 124 7.38 -31.54 -5.64
N VAL A 125 8.29 -32.29 -5.00
CA VAL A 125 8.35 -33.76 -5.12
C VAL A 125 7.08 -34.43 -4.65
N LYS A 126 6.45 -33.90 -3.60
CA LYS A 126 5.20 -34.44 -3.04
C LYS A 126 4.01 -34.30 -3.99
N ALA A 127 4.05 -33.31 -4.89
CA ALA A 127 3.08 -33.06 -5.97
C ALA A 127 1.61 -33.24 -5.55
N ALA A 128 1.26 -32.86 -4.32
CA ALA A 128 -0.10 -33.02 -3.83
C ALA A 128 -1.07 -32.16 -4.68
N PRO A 129 -2.16 -32.70 -5.19
CA PRO A 129 -3.12 -31.95 -5.99
C PRO A 129 -3.69 -30.79 -5.18
N ARG A 130 -3.87 -29.64 -5.83
CA ARG A 130 -4.49 -28.47 -5.24
C ARG A 130 -5.96 -28.76 -4.95
N ILE A 131 -6.35 -28.73 -3.67
CA ILE A 131 -7.75 -28.83 -3.30
C ILE A 131 -8.36 -27.43 -3.49
N MET A 132 -9.16 -27.30 -4.53
CA MET A 132 -10.00 -26.11 -4.75
C MET A 132 -11.31 -26.33 -3.98
N LYS A 133 -11.53 -25.53 -2.94
CA LYS A 133 -12.82 -25.49 -2.23
C LYS A 133 -13.65 -24.34 -2.78
#